data_b37a6335785a83328ee1677227d5910a
#
_entry.id   b37a6335785a83328ee1677227d5910a
#
_cell.length_a   1.000
_cell.length_b   1.000
_cell.length_c   1.000
_cell.angle_alpha   90.00
_cell.angle_beta   90.00
_cell.angle_gamma   90.00
#
_symmetry.space_group_name_H-M   'P 1'
#
loop_
_entity.id
_entity.type
_entity.pdbx_description
1 polymer ?
#
loop_
_entity_poly.entity_id
_entity_poly.type
_entity_poly.pdbx_seq_one_letter_code
_entity_poly.pdbx_strand_id
1 'polypeptide(L)'
;MTQEKQFVEVIQENEGILYKMTRLYANNKEDQKDLYQDIVYQLWKSFNTFRGDAKLSTWIYRIALNTALLYLKNNKRKGNKTSLDGIVLINENYDPVLEKRLKILYAHIRKLGEIDKGIVFLFLEGKKYEEISDITGMSTSNIGTRMARIKGKLNKQITKK
;
A
#
# COMPACT_ATOMS: atom_id res chain seq x y z
N MET A 1 -26.79 -2.21 15.36
CA MET A 1 -26.13 -2.02 14.04
C MET A 1 -25.72 -3.38 13.48
N THR A 2 -26.07 -3.65 12.24
CA THR A 2 -25.70 -4.91 11.62
C THR A 2 -24.19 -4.94 11.33
N GLN A 3 -23.64 -6.14 11.23
CA GLN A 3 -22.24 -6.34 10.91
C GLN A 3 -21.87 -5.73 9.57
N GLU A 4 -22.76 -5.81 8.58
CA GLU A 4 -22.55 -5.21 7.27
C GLU A 4 -22.37 -3.70 7.35
N LYS A 5 -23.21 -3.03 8.15
CA LYS A 5 -23.12 -1.57 8.33
C LYS A 5 -21.83 -1.18 9.06
N GLN A 6 -21.43 -1.95 10.06
CA GLN A 6 -20.16 -1.71 10.76
C GLN A 6 -18.98 -1.84 9.80
N PHE A 7 -19.00 -2.85 8.95
CA PHE A 7 -17.94 -3.06 7.97
C PHE A 7 -17.87 -1.91 6.97
N VAL A 8 -19.03 -1.49 6.44
CA VAL A 8 -19.08 -0.39 5.48
C VAL A 8 -18.49 0.89 6.09
N GLU A 9 -18.82 1.18 7.35
CA GLU A 9 -18.24 2.33 8.05
C GLU A 9 -16.72 2.24 8.16
N VAL A 10 -16.20 1.07 8.51
CA VAL A 10 -14.76 0.84 8.61
C VAL A 10 -14.07 1.08 7.25
N ILE A 11 -14.65 0.57 6.18
CA ILE A 11 -14.10 0.74 4.84
C ILE A 11 -14.13 2.23 4.44
N GLN A 12 -15.25 2.91 4.67
CA GLN A 12 -15.37 4.34 4.31
C GLN A 12 -14.38 5.21 5.08
N GLU A 13 -14.17 4.92 6.35
CA GLU A 13 -13.22 5.67 7.17
C GLU A 13 -11.76 5.42 6.76
N ASN A 14 -11.49 4.32 6.07
CA ASN A 14 -10.13 3.91 5.71
C ASN A 14 -9.91 3.80 4.19
N GLU A 15 -10.78 4.43 3.40
CA GLU A 15 -10.68 4.42 1.94
C GLU A 15 -9.32 4.92 1.44
N GLY A 16 -8.78 5.95 2.10
CA GLY A 16 -7.50 6.52 1.72
C GLY A 16 -6.36 5.51 1.75
N ILE A 17 -6.33 4.66 2.78
CA ILE A 17 -5.33 3.60 2.91
C ILE A 17 -5.44 2.63 1.73
N LEU A 18 -6.66 2.21 1.44
CA LEU A 18 -6.91 1.22 0.37
C LEU A 18 -6.54 1.80 -1.00
N TYR A 19 -6.91 3.04 -1.26
CA TYR A 19 -6.57 3.72 -2.51
C TYR A 19 -5.07 3.84 -2.70
N LYS A 20 -4.35 4.28 -1.68
CA LYS A 20 -2.90 4.43 -1.75
C LYS A 20 -2.21 3.08 -2.00
N MET A 21 -2.70 2.03 -1.35
CA MET A 21 -2.16 0.69 -1.53
C MET A 21 -2.37 0.20 -2.96
N THR A 22 -3.56 0.40 -3.53
CA THR A 22 -3.85 0.00 -4.89
C THR A 22 -3.01 0.80 -5.90
N ARG A 23 -2.83 2.10 -5.66
CA ARG A 23 -1.99 2.95 -6.49
C ARG A 23 -0.54 2.48 -6.51
N LEU A 24 -0.06 2.02 -5.37
CA LEU A 24 1.32 1.57 -5.22
C LEU A 24 1.58 0.27 -6.00
N TYR A 25 0.63 -0.64 -6.02
CA TYR A 25 0.84 -2.01 -6.51
C TYR A 25 0.18 -2.32 -7.85
N ALA A 26 -0.80 -1.53 -8.27
CA ALA A 26 -1.48 -1.75 -9.55
C ALA A 26 -1.05 -0.70 -10.58
N ASN A 27 -0.92 -1.12 -11.84
CA ASN A 27 -0.31 -0.30 -12.88
C ASN A 27 -1.30 0.52 -13.71
N ASN A 28 -2.59 0.21 -13.64
CA ASN A 28 -3.62 0.90 -14.40
C ASN A 28 -4.93 0.93 -13.62
N LYS A 29 -5.92 1.67 -14.13
CA LYS A 29 -7.19 1.85 -13.43
C LYS A 29 -7.98 0.55 -13.24
N GLU A 30 -7.96 -0.33 -14.24
CA GLU A 30 -8.64 -1.62 -14.15
C GLU A 30 -8.04 -2.49 -13.06
N ASP A 31 -6.73 -2.61 -13.07
CA ASP A 31 -6.01 -3.39 -12.06
C ASP A 31 -6.19 -2.79 -10.67
N GLN A 32 -6.24 -1.46 -10.56
CA GLN A 32 -6.53 -0.80 -9.28
C GLN A 32 -7.91 -1.16 -8.75
N LYS A 33 -8.92 -1.15 -9.61
CA LYS A 33 -10.27 -1.55 -9.24
C LYS A 33 -10.31 -2.99 -8.77
N ASP A 34 -9.67 -3.88 -9.52
CA ASP A 34 -9.62 -5.28 -9.19
C ASP A 34 -8.92 -5.52 -7.85
N LEU A 35 -7.79 -4.87 -7.65
CA LEU A 35 -7.06 -4.98 -6.39
C LEU A 35 -7.86 -4.40 -5.23
N TYR A 36 -8.51 -3.27 -5.43
CA TYR A 36 -9.36 -2.66 -4.41
C TYR A 36 -10.46 -3.63 -3.99
N GLN A 37 -11.16 -4.22 -4.95
CA GLN A 37 -12.21 -5.20 -4.69
C GLN A 37 -11.68 -6.42 -3.96
N ASP A 38 -10.51 -6.92 -4.36
CA ASP A 38 -9.88 -8.05 -3.69
C ASP A 38 -9.55 -7.72 -2.23
N ILE A 39 -9.02 -6.53 -1.97
CA ILE A 39 -8.71 -6.12 -0.60
C ILE A 39 -9.98 -6.02 0.24
N VAL A 40 -11.01 -5.36 -0.29
CA VAL A 40 -12.29 -5.24 0.41
C VAL A 40 -12.89 -6.62 0.70
N TYR A 41 -12.82 -7.52 -0.27
CA TYR A 41 -13.31 -8.89 -0.10
C TYR A 41 -12.56 -9.63 1.01
N GLN A 42 -11.24 -9.52 1.04
CA GLN A 42 -10.43 -10.17 2.07
C GLN A 42 -10.69 -9.57 3.45
N LEU A 43 -10.88 -8.26 3.52
CA LEU A 43 -11.25 -7.60 4.77
C LEU A 43 -12.61 -8.08 5.27
N TRP A 44 -13.59 -8.17 4.38
CA TRP A 44 -14.92 -8.66 4.73
C TRP A 44 -14.87 -10.09 5.25
N LYS A 45 -14.13 -10.93 4.55
CA LYS A 45 -13.96 -12.34 4.92
C LYS A 45 -13.34 -12.50 6.30
N SER A 46 -12.44 -11.61 6.67
CA SER A 46 -11.70 -11.65 7.92
C SER A 46 -12.33 -10.82 9.04
N PHE A 47 -13.37 -10.06 8.72
CA PHE A 47 -13.96 -9.09 9.66
C PHE A 47 -14.47 -9.77 10.93
N ASN A 48 -15.07 -10.95 10.80
CA ASN A 48 -15.58 -11.74 11.93
C ASN A 48 -14.48 -12.21 12.87
N THR A 49 -13.27 -12.37 12.37
CA THR A 49 -12.14 -12.89 13.15
C THR A 49 -11.31 -11.78 13.78
N PHE A 50 -11.58 -10.52 13.44
CA PHE A 50 -10.90 -9.40 14.06
C PHE A 50 -11.36 -9.24 15.50
N ARG A 51 -10.45 -9.47 16.45
CA ARG A 51 -10.76 -9.49 17.89
C ARG A 51 -10.23 -8.29 18.66
N GLY A 52 -9.64 -7.30 17.97
CA GLY A 52 -9.07 -6.14 18.63
C GLY A 52 -7.70 -6.37 19.27
N ASP A 53 -7.05 -7.50 18.98
CA ASP A 53 -5.70 -7.80 19.49
C ASP A 53 -4.65 -6.85 18.90
N ALA A 54 -4.91 -6.32 17.72
CA ALA A 54 -4.11 -5.30 17.08
C ALA A 54 -4.97 -4.08 16.81
N LYS A 55 -4.35 -2.93 16.57
CA LYS A 55 -5.08 -1.74 16.13
C LYS A 55 -5.80 -2.05 14.82
N LEU A 56 -6.97 -1.44 14.63
CA LEU A 56 -7.74 -1.61 13.40
C LEU A 56 -6.90 -1.27 12.17
N SER A 57 -6.15 -0.18 12.21
CA SER A 57 -5.29 0.22 11.09
C SER A 57 -4.23 -0.83 10.79
N THR A 58 -3.61 -1.43 11.81
CA THR A 58 -2.62 -2.50 11.63
C THR A 58 -3.24 -3.69 10.90
N TRP A 59 -4.44 -4.08 11.31
CA TRP A 59 -5.17 -5.18 10.68
C TRP A 59 -5.47 -4.88 9.20
N ILE A 60 -5.95 -3.67 8.90
CA ILE A 60 -6.25 -3.25 7.54
C ILE A 60 -4.99 -3.26 6.67
N TYR A 61 -3.90 -2.66 7.14
CA TYR A 61 -2.64 -2.64 6.39
C TYR A 61 -2.10 -4.05 6.13
N ARG A 62 -2.19 -4.92 7.13
CA ARG A 62 -1.71 -6.31 7.00
C ARG A 62 -2.46 -7.05 5.89
N ILE A 63 -3.78 -6.99 5.90
CA ILE A 63 -4.59 -7.66 4.90
C ILE A 63 -4.40 -7.03 3.52
N ALA A 64 -4.39 -5.69 3.46
CA ALA A 64 -4.20 -4.98 2.20
C ALA A 64 -2.84 -5.31 1.56
N LEU A 65 -1.79 -5.27 2.36
CA LEU A 65 -0.45 -5.58 1.85
C LEU A 65 -0.34 -7.03 1.38
N ASN A 66 -0.80 -7.98 2.20
CA ASN A 66 -0.76 -9.40 1.83
C ASN A 66 -1.56 -9.67 0.56
N THR A 67 -2.74 -9.04 0.42
CA THR A 67 -3.57 -9.16 -0.77
C THR A 67 -2.85 -8.61 -2.00
N ALA A 68 -2.23 -7.45 -1.86
CA ALA A 68 -1.49 -6.81 -2.95
C ALA A 68 -0.30 -7.65 -3.41
N LEU A 69 0.45 -8.21 -2.47
CA LEU A 69 1.59 -9.07 -2.80
C LEU A 69 1.15 -10.34 -3.54
N LEU A 70 0.05 -10.93 -3.09
CA LEU A 70 -0.51 -12.11 -3.74
C LEU A 70 -1.04 -11.78 -5.14
N TYR A 71 -1.69 -10.63 -5.29
CA TYR A 71 -2.19 -10.13 -6.57
C TYR A 71 -1.05 -10.01 -7.57
N LEU A 72 0.06 -9.42 -7.18
CA LEU A 72 1.24 -9.27 -8.03
C LEU A 72 1.82 -10.62 -8.45
N LYS A 73 1.90 -11.55 -7.51
CA LYS A 73 2.39 -12.90 -7.79
C LYS A 73 1.54 -13.59 -8.87
N ASN A 74 0.22 -13.47 -8.76
CA ASN A 74 -0.71 -14.06 -9.71
C ASN A 74 -0.62 -13.38 -11.09
N ASN A 75 -0.45 -12.07 -11.12
CA ASN A 75 -0.35 -11.31 -12.37
C ASN A 75 0.96 -11.57 -13.11
N LYS A 76 2.06 -11.78 -12.41
CA LYS A 76 3.32 -12.18 -13.04
C LYS A 76 3.19 -13.49 -13.79
N ARG A 77 2.40 -14.43 -13.25
CA ARG A 77 2.13 -15.70 -13.91
C ARG A 77 1.33 -15.53 -15.21
N LYS A 78 0.52 -14.48 -15.30
CA LYS A 78 -0.31 -14.18 -16.48
C LYS A 78 0.41 -13.35 -17.53
N GLY A 79 1.64 -12.90 -17.24
CA GLY A 79 2.43 -12.15 -18.20
C GLY A 79 1.93 -10.76 -18.53
N ASN A 80 1.12 -10.19 -17.67
CA ASN A 80 0.59 -8.84 -17.87
C ASN A 80 1.66 -7.79 -17.61
N LYS A 81 2.26 -7.31 -18.69
CA LYS A 81 3.14 -6.14 -18.64
C LYS A 81 2.29 -4.92 -18.98
N THR A 82 1.80 -4.24 -17.97
CA THR A 82 1.03 -3.01 -18.18
C THR A 82 1.91 -1.79 -17.94
N SER A 83 1.72 -0.80 -18.78
CA SER A 83 2.46 0.45 -18.68
C SER A 83 2.00 1.26 -17.46
N LEU A 84 2.94 2.00 -16.89
CA LEU A 84 2.75 2.79 -15.67
C LEU A 84 1.96 4.08 -15.90
N ASP A 85 1.23 4.19 -17.00
CA ASP A 85 0.62 5.45 -17.37
C ASP A 85 -0.71 5.71 -16.67
N GLY A 86 -0.82 6.91 -16.11
CA GLY A 86 -2.10 7.55 -15.89
C GLY A 86 -2.82 7.30 -14.61
N ILE A 87 -2.12 7.00 -13.53
CA ILE A 87 -2.76 6.90 -12.23
C ILE A 87 -2.83 8.29 -11.62
N VAL A 88 -4.01 8.90 -11.70
CA VAL A 88 -4.27 10.20 -11.07
C VAL A 88 -5.12 9.98 -9.85
N LEU A 89 -4.58 10.31 -8.67
CA LEU A 89 -5.40 10.45 -7.47
C LEU A 89 -6.15 11.76 -7.58
N ILE A 90 -7.48 11.68 -7.57
CA ILE A 90 -8.30 12.87 -7.46
C ILE A 90 -8.28 13.28 -5.99
N ASN A 91 -7.57 14.36 -5.71
CA ASN A 91 -7.50 14.94 -4.38
C ASN A 91 -8.28 16.24 -4.40
N GLU A 92 -9.20 16.40 -3.45
CA GLU A 92 -9.98 17.63 -3.30
C GLU A 92 -9.11 18.84 -3.02
N ASN A 93 -7.92 18.65 -2.45
CA ASN A 93 -6.93 19.68 -2.19
C ASN A 93 -5.80 19.63 -3.23
N TYR A 94 -6.18 19.80 -4.49
CA TYR A 94 -5.24 19.70 -5.60
C TYR A 94 -4.22 20.83 -5.57
N ASP A 95 -2.95 20.49 -5.36
CA ASP A 95 -1.81 21.39 -5.48
C ASP A 95 -0.92 20.83 -6.60
N PRO A 96 -0.77 21.54 -7.74
CA PRO A 96 0.00 21.01 -8.88
C PRO A 96 1.46 20.72 -8.55
N VAL A 97 2.09 21.53 -7.71
CA VAL A 97 3.51 21.32 -7.34
C VAL A 97 3.65 20.08 -6.46
N LEU A 98 2.77 19.95 -5.46
CA LEU A 98 2.76 18.80 -4.56
C LEU A 98 2.45 17.51 -5.33
N GLU A 99 1.45 17.57 -6.22
CA GLU A 99 1.07 16.41 -7.04
C GLU A 99 2.21 15.95 -7.92
N LYS A 100 2.94 16.86 -8.52
CA LYS A 100 4.12 16.53 -9.34
C LYS A 100 5.21 15.86 -8.51
N ARG A 101 5.46 16.37 -7.30
CA ARG A 101 6.45 15.78 -6.38
C ARG A 101 6.03 14.38 -5.95
N LEU A 102 4.75 14.18 -5.66
CA LEU A 102 4.21 12.87 -5.29
C LEU A 102 4.34 11.87 -6.43
N LYS A 103 4.07 12.28 -7.66
CA LYS A 103 4.25 11.42 -8.84
C LYS A 103 5.69 10.96 -8.99
N ILE A 104 6.65 11.87 -8.82
CA ILE A 104 8.07 11.56 -8.89
C ILE A 104 8.44 10.56 -7.79
N LEU A 105 8.00 10.83 -6.56
CA LEU A 105 8.28 9.95 -5.43
C LEU A 105 7.72 8.55 -5.66
N TYR A 106 6.45 8.44 -6.06
CA TYR A 106 5.82 7.15 -6.33
C TYR A 106 6.50 6.41 -7.48
N ALA A 107 6.95 7.14 -8.50
CA ALA A 107 7.68 6.52 -9.61
C ALA A 107 8.97 5.86 -9.13
N HIS A 108 9.68 6.49 -8.21
CA HIS A 108 10.90 5.91 -7.62
C HIS A 108 10.57 4.73 -6.70
N ILE A 109 9.52 4.86 -5.89
CA ILE A 109 9.09 3.77 -4.99
C ILE A 109 8.70 2.52 -5.79
N ARG A 110 8.02 2.69 -6.93
CA ARG A 110 7.60 1.57 -7.77
C ARG A 110 8.77 0.76 -8.35
N LYS A 111 9.95 1.34 -8.42
CA LYS A 111 11.15 0.64 -8.87
C LYS A 111 11.75 -0.26 -7.81
N LEU A 112 11.31 -0.14 -6.57
CA LEU A 112 11.76 -0.99 -5.48
C LEU A 112 11.14 -2.39 -5.58
N GLY A 113 11.72 -3.35 -4.86
CA GLY A 113 11.12 -4.67 -4.72
C GLY A 113 9.75 -4.60 -4.06
N GLU A 114 8.96 -5.63 -4.26
CA GLU A 114 7.56 -5.65 -3.81
C GLU A 114 7.42 -5.45 -2.31
N ILE A 115 8.28 -6.08 -1.52
CA ILE A 115 8.26 -5.96 -0.06
C ILE A 115 8.76 -4.57 0.35
N ASP A 116 9.82 -4.09 -0.27
CA ASP A 116 10.40 -2.78 0.05
C ASP A 116 9.43 -1.64 -0.26
N LYS A 117 8.61 -1.76 -1.31
CA LYS A 117 7.52 -0.81 -1.57
C LYS A 117 6.59 -0.68 -0.38
N GLY A 118 6.16 -1.82 0.15
CA GLY A 118 5.25 -1.85 1.29
C GLY A 118 5.86 -1.22 2.53
N ILE A 119 7.12 -1.52 2.79
CA ILE A 119 7.82 -1.00 3.96
C ILE A 119 7.96 0.52 3.88
N VAL A 120 8.42 1.04 2.74
CA VAL A 120 8.58 2.50 2.60
C VAL A 120 7.24 3.20 2.62
N PHE A 121 6.21 2.59 2.04
CA PHE A 121 4.84 3.14 2.09
C PHE A 121 4.38 3.30 3.54
N LEU A 122 4.55 2.27 4.36
CA LEU A 122 4.14 2.32 5.77
C LEU A 122 4.95 3.37 6.53
N PHE A 123 6.23 3.48 6.24
CA PHE A 123 7.07 4.50 6.85
C PHE A 123 6.56 5.91 6.51
N LEU A 124 6.19 6.14 5.25
CA LEU A 124 5.64 7.43 4.80
C LEU A 124 4.26 7.72 5.40
N GLU A 125 3.51 6.68 5.76
CA GLU A 125 2.23 6.81 6.45
C GLU A 125 2.40 7.09 7.95
N GLY A 126 3.64 7.28 8.40
CA GLY A 126 3.93 7.64 9.79
C GLY A 126 4.04 6.45 10.73
N LYS A 127 4.15 5.24 10.20
CA LYS A 127 4.26 4.05 11.04
C LYS A 127 5.67 3.89 11.58
N LYS A 128 5.76 3.53 12.87
CA LYS A 128 7.04 3.22 13.51
C LYS A 128 7.50 1.82 13.10
N TYR A 129 8.78 1.53 13.27
CA TYR A 129 9.34 0.22 12.89
C TYR A 129 8.64 -0.94 13.61
N GLU A 130 8.23 -0.76 14.88
CA GLU A 130 7.48 -1.78 15.61
C GLU A 130 6.12 -2.07 14.93
N GLU A 131 5.44 -1.00 14.49
CA GLU A 131 4.16 -1.15 13.79
C GLU A 131 4.34 -1.80 12.42
N ILE A 132 5.39 -1.42 11.70
CA ILE A 132 5.71 -2.04 10.40
C ILE A 132 6.04 -3.52 10.62
N SER A 133 6.75 -3.84 11.69
CA SER A 133 7.03 -5.23 12.07
C SER A 133 5.73 -6.02 12.29
N ASP A 134 4.78 -5.44 13.00
CA ASP A 134 3.48 -6.08 13.26
C ASP A 134 2.68 -6.29 11.97
N ILE A 135 2.77 -5.34 11.03
CA ILE A 135 2.04 -5.43 9.76
C ILE A 135 2.66 -6.46 8.83
N THR A 136 3.99 -6.46 8.72
CA THR A 136 4.71 -7.29 7.74
C THR A 136 5.10 -8.66 8.24
N GLY A 137 5.19 -8.83 9.57
CA GLY A 137 5.73 -10.05 10.17
C GLY A 137 7.25 -10.11 10.18
N MET A 138 7.93 -9.05 9.76
CA MET A 138 9.39 -8.98 9.74
C MET A 138 9.91 -8.39 11.05
N SER A 139 11.12 -8.74 11.45
CA SER A 139 11.71 -8.16 12.66
C SER A 139 12.00 -6.67 12.48
N THR A 140 11.99 -5.91 13.56
CA THR A 140 12.32 -4.49 13.54
C THR A 140 13.76 -4.25 13.05
N SER A 141 14.66 -5.16 13.38
CA SER A 141 16.06 -5.12 12.90
C SER A 141 16.14 -5.23 11.38
N ASN A 142 15.39 -6.18 10.80
CA ASN A 142 15.33 -6.37 9.35
C ASN A 142 14.72 -5.14 8.67
N ILE A 143 13.66 -4.58 9.24
CA ILE A 143 13.03 -3.38 8.73
C ILE A 143 14.01 -2.20 8.72
N GLY A 144 14.74 -2.00 9.81
CA GLY A 144 15.75 -0.95 9.91
C GLY A 144 16.83 -1.08 8.84
N THR A 145 17.34 -2.30 8.64
CA THR A 145 18.34 -2.58 7.61
C THR A 145 17.81 -2.29 6.21
N ARG A 146 16.60 -2.74 5.92
CA ARG A 146 15.95 -2.47 4.63
C ARG A 146 15.71 -0.99 4.41
N MET A 147 15.23 -0.27 5.42
CA MET A 147 14.99 1.17 5.32
C MET A 147 16.27 1.95 5.04
N ALA A 148 17.37 1.59 5.67
CA ALA A 148 18.66 2.24 5.39
C ALA A 148 19.06 2.06 3.92
N ARG A 149 18.91 0.85 3.42
CA ARG A 149 19.20 0.54 2.01
C ARG A 149 18.26 1.27 1.05
N ILE A 150 16.97 1.31 1.37
CA ILE A 150 15.96 1.99 0.56
C ILE A 150 16.26 3.49 0.50
N LYS A 151 16.53 4.11 1.65
CA LYS A 151 16.89 5.53 1.72
C LYS A 151 18.11 5.84 0.86
N GLY A 152 19.10 4.97 0.88
CA GLY A 152 20.30 5.11 0.04
C GLY A 152 19.97 5.08 -1.43
N LYS A 153 19.15 4.14 -1.87
CA LYS A 153 18.71 4.02 -3.27
C LYS A 153 17.91 5.24 -3.71
N LEU A 154 16.95 5.68 -2.90
CA LEU A 154 16.12 6.83 -3.23
C LEU A 154 16.93 8.11 -3.31
N ASN A 155 17.87 8.33 -2.41
CA ASN A 155 18.77 9.48 -2.45
C ASN A 155 19.59 9.49 -3.73
N LYS A 156 20.15 8.36 -4.13
CA LYS A 156 20.91 8.26 -5.37
C LYS A 156 20.07 8.60 -6.60
N GLN A 157 18.84 8.11 -6.64
CA GLN A 157 17.94 8.35 -7.79
C GLN A 157 17.48 9.81 -7.85
N ILE A 158 17.18 10.42 -6.70
CA ILE A 158 16.69 11.79 -6.63
C ILE A 158 17.82 12.80 -6.92
N THR A 159 19.05 12.52 -6.48
CA THR A 159 20.19 13.42 -6.69
C THR A 159 20.84 13.29 -8.06
N LYS A 160 20.53 12.24 -8.81
CA LYS A 160 21.06 12.00 -10.17
C LYS A 160 20.24 12.72 -11.24
N LYS A 161 19.98 13.98 -11.07
CA LYS A 161 19.35 14.75 -12.16
C LYS A 161 20.41 15.46 -12.99
#